data_e87073efe6043edaf8219d4c1a45afae
#
_entry.id   e87073efe6043edaf8219d4c1a45afae
#
_cell.length_a   1.000
_cell.length_b   1.000
_cell.length_c   1.000
_cell.angle_alpha   90.00
_cell.angle_beta   90.00
_cell.angle_gamma   90.00
#
_symmetry.space_group_name_H-M   'P 1'
#
loop_
_entity.id
_entity.type
_entity.pdbx_description
1 polymer ?
#
loop_
_entity_poly.entity_id
_entity_poly.type
_entity_poly.pdbx_seq_one_letter_code
_entity_poly.pdbx_strand_id
1 'polypeptide(L)'
;MMTSDSPLLRIEDLVLHFKTSKGSVRAVDGVNFGLDFNEAVVVLGESGCGKTSLARAILRLLPRNVEDFSGRVFLNGKNVMAYKDEEFRQKVRWQQMSFVPQAAMNSLNPVLKVGDQVAEPLIFTRGVSKQEAMQQARHMFQLVGVPEGFLQRYAFELSGGMRQRAAIAMALVTTPELVILDEPTSALDVLTQANIFNVLKHIKENMETSYILITHDIATSSELAQKVAVMYAGQMVEISDAPSFFHMPLHPYSQKLLNSVPRLHGDKEPDFIVGQPPSLLSPPTGCRFKARCPFRFEKCEQEPPTFMKDGRLVKCWLHA
;
A
#
# COMPACT_ATOMS: atom_id res chain seq x y z
N MET A 1 -26.75 -10.79 2.97
CA MET A 1 -25.26 -10.95 3.09
C MET A 1 -24.85 -11.90 1.99
N MET A 2 -24.32 -11.40 0.90
CA MET A 2 -23.70 -12.24 -0.14
C MET A 2 -22.28 -12.55 0.34
N THR A 3 -22.04 -13.77 0.80
CA THR A 3 -20.70 -14.31 0.94
C THR A 3 -20.18 -14.56 -0.48
N SER A 4 -19.55 -13.57 -1.09
CA SER A 4 -18.82 -13.81 -2.33
C SER A 4 -17.60 -14.65 -1.97
N ASP A 5 -17.53 -15.88 -2.46
CA ASP A 5 -16.37 -16.79 -2.32
C ASP A 5 -15.08 -16.24 -2.98
N SER A 6 -15.12 -15.04 -3.54
CA SER A 6 -13.99 -14.40 -4.23
C SER A 6 -13.47 -13.18 -3.44
N PRO A 7 -12.15 -13.01 -3.30
CA PRO A 7 -11.55 -11.84 -2.66
C PRO A 7 -11.90 -10.55 -3.42
N LEU A 8 -11.88 -9.41 -2.71
CA LEU A 8 -12.04 -8.09 -3.32
C LEU A 8 -10.98 -7.83 -4.39
N LEU A 9 -9.73 -8.07 -4.04
CA LEU A 9 -8.60 -7.91 -4.96
C LEU A 9 -7.79 -9.22 -5.02
N ARG A 10 -7.45 -9.65 -6.25
CA ARG A 10 -6.51 -10.76 -6.49
C ARG A 10 -5.53 -10.38 -7.59
N ILE A 11 -4.26 -10.48 -7.26
CA ILE A 11 -3.14 -10.16 -8.14
C ILE A 11 -2.43 -11.47 -8.51
N GLU A 12 -2.20 -11.68 -9.79
CA GLU A 12 -1.54 -12.87 -10.33
C GLU A 12 -0.42 -12.46 -11.28
N ASP A 13 0.78 -12.91 -10.94
CA ASP A 13 2.03 -12.74 -11.71
C ASP A 13 2.26 -11.32 -12.21
N LEU A 14 1.96 -10.33 -11.34
CA LEU A 14 2.08 -8.92 -11.71
C LEU A 14 3.54 -8.53 -11.89
N VAL A 15 3.85 -7.99 -13.06
CA VAL A 15 5.17 -7.50 -13.45
C VAL A 15 5.07 -6.01 -13.79
N LEU A 16 6.06 -5.23 -13.30
CA LEU A 16 6.30 -3.86 -13.74
C LEU A 16 7.82 -3.62 -13.77
N HIS A 17 8.37 -3.54 -14.95
CA HIS A 17 9.78 -3.22 -15.20
C HIS A 17 9.91 -1.86 -15.85
N PHE A 18 10.97 -1.14 -15.51
CA PHE A 18 11.25 0.18 -16.06
C PHE A 18 12.53 0.17 -16.90
N LYS A 19 12.45 0.76 -18.08
CA LYS A 19 13.61 1.00 -18.94
C LYS A 19 14.45 2.15 -18.41
N THR A 20 15.74 1.94 -18.26
CA THR A 20 16.73 2.96 -17.92
C THR A 20 17.92 2.93 -18.86
N SER A 21 18.78 3.95 -18.82
CA SER A 21 20.03 3.96 -19.61
C SER A 21 21.00 2.84 -19.22
N LYS A 22 20.83 2.24 -18.04
CA LYS A 22 21.68 1.15 -17.51
C LYS A 22 21.06 -0.24 -17.66
N GLY A 23 19.83 -0.35 -18.18
CA GLY A 23 19.10 -1.62 -18.34
C GLY A 23 17.71 -1.59 -17.70
N SER A 24 17.11 -2.77 -17.51
CA SER A 24 15.77 -2.96 -16.99
C SER A 24 15.75 -3.03 -15.47
N VAL A 25 14.94 -2.18 -14.82
CA VAL A 25 14.72 -2.19 -13.37
C VAL A 25 13.46 -3.01 -13.06
N ARG A 26 13.61 -4.16 -12.41
CA ARG A 26 12.54 -5.09 -12.07
C ARG A 26 11.85 -4.70 -10.76
N ALA A 27 11.06 -3.63 -10.81
CA ALA A 27 10.46 -3.05 -9.62
C ALA A 27 9.34 -3.88 -9.01
N VAL A 28 8.55 -4.57 -9.83
CA VAL A 28 7.56 -5.59 -9.45
C VAL A 28 7.83 -6.78 -10.36
N ASP A 29 8.05 -7.97 -9.78
CA ASP A 29 8.59 -9.10 -10.53
C ASP A 29 7.89 -10.41 -10.10
N GLY A 30 6.76 -10.71 -10.74
CA GLY A 30 5.95 -11.90 -10.47
C GLY A 30 5.24 -11.83 -9.12
N VAL A 31 4.61 -10.71 -8.80
CA VAL A 31 3.90 -10.54 -7.54
C VAL A 31 2.52 -11.18 -7.58
N ASN A 32 2.27 -12.04 -6.58
CA ASN A 32 0.99 -12.69 -6.32
C ASN A 32 0.52 -12.30 -4.93
N PHE A 33 -0.71 -11.79 -4.81
CA PHE A 33 -1.27 -11.41 -3.52
C PHE A 33 -2.77 -11.18 -3.61
N GLY A 34 -3.50 -11.35 -2.48
CA GLY A 34 -4.93 -11.15 -2.40
C GLY A 34 -5.35 -10.36 -1.17
N LEU A 35 -6.49 -9.68 -1.28
CA LEU A 35 -7.12 -8.86 -0.26
C LEU A 35 -8.61 -9.18 -0.24
N ASP A 36 -9.16 -9.45 0.94
CA ASP A 36 -10.56 -9.70 1.13
C ASP A 36 -11.35 -8.41 1.37
N PHE A 37 -12.69 -8.50 1.32
CA PHE A 37 -13.55 -7.35 1.63
C PHE A 37 -13.35 -6.90 3.06
N ASN A 38 -13.36 -5.59 3.27
CA ASN A 38 -13.15 -4.96 4.57
C ASN A 38 -11.87 -5.42 5.30
N GLU A 39 -10.85 -5.77 4.53
CA GLU A 39 -9.54 -6.19 5.04
C GLU A 39 -8.51 -5.06 4.91
N ALA A 40 -7.59 -4.97 5.86
CA ALA A 40 -6.42 -4.10 5.78
C ALA A 40 -5.14 -4.95 5.65
N VAL A 41 -4.48 -4.84 4.51
CA VAL A 41 -3.18 -5.45 4.26
C VAL A 41 -2.09 -4.38 4.36
N VAL A 42 -1.10 -4.65 5.19
CA VAL A 42 0.09 -3.81 5.31
C VAL A 42 1.21 -4.39 4.45
N VAL A 43 1.76 -3.59 3.55
CA VAL A 43 2.91 -3.96 2.70
C VAL A 43 4.18 -3.37 3.30
N LEU A 44 5.02 -4.24 3.86
CA LEU A 44 6.28 -3.89 4.50
C LEU A 44 7.49 -4.18 3.58
N GLY A 45 8.60 -3.52 3.83
CA GLY A 45 9.88 -3.76 3.17
C GLY A 45 10.78 -2.53 3.17
N GLU A 46 12.07 -2.72 2.90
CA GLU A 46 13.05 -1.63 2.81
C GLU A 46 12.72 -0.63 1.70
N SER A 47 13.24 0.59 1.83
CA SER A 47 13.10 1.61 0.78
C SER A 47 13.66 1.10 -0.56
N GLY A 48 12.98 1.42 -1.66
CA GLY A 48 13.39 0.98 -3.00
C GLY A 48 13.08 -0.48 -3.36
N CYS A 49 12.42 -1.28 -2.49
CA CYS A 49 12.10 -2.68 -2.82
C CYS A 49 10.93 -2.86 -3.81
N GLY A 50 10.21 -1.78 -4.20
CA GLY A 50 9.16 -1.82 -5.21
C GLY A 50 7.73 -1.53 -4.71
N LYS A 51 7.50 -1.21 -3.43
CA LYS A 51 6.16 -1.01 -2.83
C LYS A 51 5.31 0.06 -3.54
N THR A 52 5.86 1.25 -3.73
CA THR A 52 5.19 2.33 -4.49
C THR A 52 4.94 1.92 -5.94
N SER A 53 5.86 1.16 -6.55
CA SER A 53 5.68 0.63 -7.91
C SER A 53 4.55 -0.38 -7.99
N LEU A 54 4.36 -1.21 -6.95
CA LEU A 54 3.23 -2.12 -6.83
C LEU A 54 1.90 -1.34 -6.77
N ALA A 55 1.79 -0.31 -5.93
CA ALA A 55 0.61 0.55 -5.87
C ALA A 55 0.28 1.17 -7.24
N ARG A 56 1.30 1.71 -7.91
CA ARG A 56 1.16 2.31 -9.25
C ARG A 56 0.76 1.28 -10.31
N ALA A 57 1.28 0.05 -10.23
CA ALA A 57 0.91 -1.04 -11.13
C ALA A 57 -0.57 -1.41 -10.97
N ILE A 58 -1.06 -1.60 -9.74
CA ILE A 58 -2.47 -1.92 -9.45
C ILE A 58 -3.40 -0.83 -10.00
N LEU A 59 -3.04 0.44 -9.82
CA LEU A 59 -3.83 1.60 -10.27
C LEU A 59 -3.58 1.99 -11.74
N ARG A 60 -2.67 1.30 -12.44
CA ARG A 60 -2.21 1.63 -13.80
C ARG A 60 -1.74 3.11 -13.91
N LEU A 61 -1.10 3.63 -12.86
CA LEU A 61 -0.45 4.95 -12.84
C LEU A 61 0.99 4.81 -13.34
N LEU A 62 1.13 4.49 -14.62
CA LEU A 62 2.39 4.10 -15.22
C LEU A 62 3.14 5.29 -15.82
N PRO A 63 4.44 5.44 -15.55
CA PRO A 63 5.27 6.44 -16.21
C PRO A 63 5.60 6.02 -17.66
N ARG A 64 6.16 6.93 -18.46
CA ARG A 64 6.45 6.69 -19.88
C ARG A 64 7.55 5.67 -20.13
N ASN A 65 8.42 5.40 -19.17
CA ASN A 65 9.57 4.52 -19.30
C ASN A 65 9.29 3.07 -18.86
N VAL A 66 8.03 2.65 -18.90
CA VAL A 66 7.69 1.23 -18.69
C VAL A 66 8.26 0.39 -19.83
N GLU A 67 8.96 -0.69 -19.48
CA GLU A 67 9.50 -1.68 -20.42
C GLU A 67 8.61 -2.91 -20.50
N ASP A 68 8.19 -3.44 -19.35
CA ASP A 68 7.27 -4.57 -19.25
C ASP A 68 6.20 -4.29 -18.19
N PHE A 69 4.96 -4.51 -18.58
CA PHE A 69 3.81 -4.44 -17.69
C PHE A 69 2.84 -5.55 -18.04
N SER A 70 2.83 -6.59 -17.23
CA SER A 70 2.08 -7.82 -17.47
C SER A 70 1.51 -8.40 -16.18
N GLY A 71 0.75 -9.49 -16.29
CA GLY A 71 0.05 -10.12 -15.19
C GLY A 71 -1.44 -9.79 -15.17
N ARG A 72 -2.12 -10.17 -14.11
CA ARG A 72 -3.58 -10.01 -13.95
C ARG A 72 -3.91 -9.37 -12.61
N VAL A 73 -4.87 -8.45 -12.64
CA VAL A 73 -5.45 -7.84 -11.43
C VAL A 73 -6.95 -8.02 -11.52
N PHE A 74 -7.51 -8.81 -10.61
CA PHE A 74 -8.94 -9.00 -10.49
C PHE A 74 -9.46 -8.13 -9.36
N LEU A 75 -10.48 -7.33 -9.66
CA LEU A 75 -11.23 -6.56 -8.69
C LEU A 75 -12.71 -7.01 -8.77
N ASN A 76 -13.28 -7.43 -7.66
CA ASN A 76 -14.62 -8.04 -7.64
C ASN A 76 -14.76 -9.18 -8.68
N GLY A 77 -13.74 -10.03 -8.79
CA GLY A 77 -13.71 -11.14 -9.75
C GLY A 77 -13.50 -10.75 -11.22
N LYS A 78 -13.42 -9.45 -11.57
CA LYS A 78 -13.23 -8.97 -12.94
C LYS A 78 -11.76 -8.61 -13.18
N ASN A 79 -11.16 -9.13 -14.25
CA ASN A 79 -9.81 -8.74 -14.65
C ASN A 79 -9.80 -7.31 -15.18
N VAL A 80 -9.44 -6.36 -14.32
CA VAL A 80 -9.41 -4.93 -14.66
C VAL A 80 -8.23 -4.55 -15.56
N MET A 81 -7.22 -5.43 -15.71
CA MET A 81 -6.11 -5.23 -16.63
C MET A 81 -6.53 -5.36 -18.10
N ALA A 82 -7.64 -6.08 -18.37
CA ALA A 82 -8.20 -6.22 -19.70
C ALA A 82 -8.96 -4.97 -20.19
N TYR A 83 -9.25 -4.02 -19.31
CA TYR A 83 -9.95 -2.79 -19.68
C TYR A 83 -9.06 -1.88 -20.52
N LYS A 84 -9.67 -1.15 -21.48
CA LYS A 84 -9.00 -0.02 -22.14
C LYS A 84 -8.69 1.07 -21.12
N ASP A 85 -7.72 1.94 -21.37
CA ASP A 85 -7.29 2.97 -20.40
C ASP A 85 -8.42 3.88 -19.97
N GLU A 86 -9.27 4.30 -20.91
CA GLU A 86 -10.43 5.15 -20.62
C GLU A 86 -11.48 4.41 -19.79
N GLU A 87 -11.72 3.14 -20.08
CA GLU A 87 -12.65 2.30 -19.32
C GLU A 87 -12.15 2.08 -17.89
N PHE A 88 -10.84 1.80 -17.72
CA PHE A 88 -10.22 1.66 -16.41
C PHE A 88 -10.34 2.97 -15.62
N ARG A 89 -10.06 4.12 -16.27
CA ARG A 89 -10.17 5.44 -15.65
C ARG A 89 -11.58 5.72 -15.14
N GLN A 90 -12.60 5.41 -15.95
CA GLN A 90 -13.99 5.71 -15.64
C GLN A 90 -14.62 4.74 -14.63
N LYS A 91 -14.30 3.43 -14.73
CA LYS A 91 -14.98 2.38 -13.93
C LYS A 91 -14.21 1.98 -12.67
N VAL A 92 -12.91 2.20 -12.61
CA VAL A 92 -12.04 1.71 -11.54
C VAL A 92 -11.51 2.84 -10.68
N ARG A 93 -10.79 3.83 -11.30
CA ARG A 93 -10.20 4.94 -10.54
C ARG A 93 -11.28 5.80 -9.91
N TRP A 94 -11.14 6.11 -8.63
CA TRP A 94 -12.10 6.86 -7.81
C TRP A 94 -13.46 6.18 -7.60
N GLN A 95 -13.88 5.27 -8.48
CA GLN A 95 -15.14 4.56 -8.36
C GLN A 95 -15.02 3.37 -7.38
N GLN A 96 -14.04 2.50 -7.62
CA GLN A 96 -13.79 1.28 -6.87
C GLN A 96 -12.47 1.33 -6.10
N MET A 97 -11.46 2.00 -6.67
CA MET A 97 -10.14 2.18 -6.04
C MET A 97 -9.73 3.64 -6.02
N SER A 98 -9.19 4.09 -4.90
CA SER A 98 -8.56 5.40 -4.75
C SER A 98 -7.14 5.29 -4.20
N PHE A 99 -6.41 6.39 -4.21
CA PHE A 99 -4.98 6.42 -3.88
C PHE A 99 -4.62 7.67 -3.08
N VAL A 100 -3.92 7.46 -1.97
CA VAL A 100 -3.23 8.50 -1.22
C VAL A 100 -1.74 8.34 -1.48
N PRO A 101 -1.10 9.19 -2.29
CA PRO A 101 0.32 9.07 -2.61
C PRO A 101 1.20 9.47 -1.44
N GLN A 102 2.48 9.09 -1.50
CA GLN A 102 3.49 9.56 -0.57
C GLN A 102 3.55 11.09 -0.56
N ALA A 103 3.65 11.68 0.64
CA ALA A 103 3.60 13.14 0.85
C ALA A 103 2.34 13.82 0.28
N ALA A 104 1.18 13.16 0.37
CA ALA A 104 -0.09 13.65 -0.16
C ALA A 104 -0.48 15.04 0.36
N MET A 105 0.05 15.45 1.50
CA MET A 105 -0.12 16.81 2.03
C MET A 105 0.36 17.93 1.07
N ASN A 106 1.24 17.58 0.10
CA ASN A 106 1.76 18.49 -0.91
C ASN A 106 1.00 18.38 -2.25
N SER A 107 0.03 17.47 -2.37
CA SER A 107 -0.74 17.25 -3.61
C SER A 107 -1.90 18.24 -3.78
N LEU A 108 -2.31 18.92 -2.70
CA LEU A 108 -3.38 19.91 -2.75
C LEU A 108 -2.92 21.16 -3.52
N ASN A 109 -3.75 21.58 -4.46
CA ASN A 109 -3.50 22.80 -5.24
C ASN A 109 -3.61 24.04 -4.33
N PRO A 110 -2.57 24.88 -4.22
CA PRO A 110 -2.56 26.02 -3.30
C PRO A 110 -3.51 27.15 -3.67
N VAL A 111 -3.95 27.23 -4.92
CA VAL A 111 -4.83 28.32 -5.42
C VAL A 111 -6.31 27.95 -5.46
N LEU A 112 -6.65 26.71 -5.04
CA LEU A 112 -8.03 26.25 -4.93
C LEU A 112 -8.41 26.03 -3.46
N LYS A 113 -9.67 26.26 -3.13
CA LYS A 113 -10.19 25.94 -1.80
C LYS A 113 -10.15 24.44 -1.56
N VAL A 114 -9.80 24.03 -0.34
CA VAL A 114 -9.63 22.61 -0.02
C VAL A 114 -10.95 21.84 -0.17
N GLY A 115 -12.09 22.45 0.20
CA GLY A 115 -13.41 21.84 0.02
C GLY A 115 -13.77 21.56 -1.44
N ASP A 116 -13.43 22.47 -2.35
CA ASP A 116 -13.67 22.25 -3.79
C ASP A 116 -12.84 21.07 -4.30
N GLN A 117 -11.59 20.91 -3.85
CA GLN A 117 -10.71 19.80 -4.24
C GLN A 117 -11.21 18.47 -3.67
N VAL A 118 -11.66 18.44 -2.42
CA VAL A 118 -12.21 17.22 -1.82
C VAL A 118 -13.52 16.80 -2.48
N ALA A 119 -14.34 17.75 -2.93
CA ALA A 119 -15.60 17.46 -3.63
C ALA A 119 -15.40 17.05 -5.10
N GLU A 120 -14.29 17.45 -5.72
CA GLU A 120 -14.02 17.28 -7.15
C GLU A 120 -14.16 15.84 -7.66
N PRO A 121 -13.62 14.79 -6.97
CA PRO A 121 -13.78 13.42 -7.41
C PRO A 121 -15.24 12.98 -7.59
N LEU A 122 -16.15 13.41 -6.70
CA LEU A 122 -17.57 13.09 -6.82
C LEU A 122 -18.22 13.74 -8.05
N ILE A 123 -17.91 15.00 -8.31
CA ILE A 123 -18.46 15.74 -9.44
C ILE A 123 -18.05 15.06 -10.76
N PHE A 124 -16.75 14.73 -10.91
CA PHE A 124 -16.23 14.19 -12.17
C PHE A 124 -16.48 12.70 -12.37
N THR A 125 -16.58 11.91 -11.29
CA THR A 125 -16.73 10.46 -11.42
C THR A 125 -18.18 10.00 -11.32
N ARG A 126 -19.01 10.69 -10.53
CA ARG A 126 -20.42 10.31 -10.30
C ARG A 126 -21.43 11.29 -10.87
N GLY A 127 -20.94 12.45 -11.40
CA GLY A 127 -21.83 13.46 -12.01
C GLY A 127 -22.79 14.12 -11.03
N VAL A 128 -22.51 14.08 -9.72
CA VAL A 128 -23.37 14.71 -8.71
C VAL A 128 -23.23 16.23 -8.74
N SER A 129 -24.24 16.92 -8.25
CA SER A 129 -24.22 18.38 -8.18
C SER A 129 -23.11 18.88 -7.24
N LYS A 130 -22.59 20.10 -7.47
CA LYS A 130 -21.60 20.72 -6.58
C LYS A 130 -22.10 20.81 -5.13
N GLN A 131 -23.39 21.03 -4.93
CA GLN A 131 -23.98 21.13 -3.59
C GLN A 131 -23.94 19.79 -2.87
N GLU A 132 -24.30 18.69 -3.51
CA GLU A 132 -24.21 17.32 -2.96
C GLU A 132 -22.78 16.92 -2.70
N ALA A 133 -21.86 17.18 -3.65
CA ALA A 133 -20.44 16.87 -3.48
C ALA A 133 -19.84 17.63 -2.29
N MET A 134 -20.22 18.90 -2.09
CA MET A 134 -19.76 19.70 -0.96
C MET A 134 -20.34 19.20 0.38
N GLN A 135 -21.56 18.68 0.38
CA GLN A 135 -22.15 18.05 1.57
C GLN A 135 -21.40 16.78 1.94
N GLN A 136 -21.01 15.97 0.97
CA GLN A 136 -20.19 14.77 1.21
C GLN A 136 -18.76 15.14 1.67
N ALA A 137 -18.16 16.18 1.07
CA ALA A 137 -16.85 16.70 1.53
C ALA A 137 -16.89 17.15 2.99
N ARG A 138 -17.99 17.78 3.41
CA ARG A 138 -18.23 18.18 4.80
C ARG A 138 -18.30 16.98 5.73
N HIS A 139 -19.04 15.95 5.35
CA HIS A 139 -19.12 14.69 6.10
C HIS A 139 -17.75 14.01 6.21
N MET A 140 -16.97 13.94 5.11
CA MET A 140 -15.61 13.38 5.14
C MET A 140 -14.69 14.18 6.07
N PHE A 141 -14.79 15.51 6.11
CA PHE A 141 -14.01 16.34 7.04
C PHE A 141 -14.30 16.02 8.50
N GLN A 142 -15.56 15.77 8.85
CA GLN A 142 -15.94 15.32 10.18
C GLN A 142 -15.30 13.97 10.52
N LEU A 143 -15.36 12.99 9.58
CA LEU A 143 -14.77 11.66 9.76
C LEU A 143 -13.24 11.70 9.93
N VAL A 144 -12.54 12.55 9.17
CA VAL A 144 -11.07 12.68 9.29
C VAL A 144 -10.64 13.65 10.41
N GLY A 145 -11.59 14.21 11.17
CA GLY A 145 -11.31 15.11 12.27
C GLY A 145 -10.71 16.45 11.85
N VAL A 146 -11.10 16.98 10.67
CA VAL A 146 -10.76 18.35 10.21
C VAL A 146 -11.99 19.24 10.43
N PRO A 147 -11.86 20.40 11.12
CA PRO A 147 -12.99 21.30 11.31
C PRO A 147 -13.58 21.79 9.99
N GLU A 148 -14.91 21.83 9.89
CA GLU A 148 -15.65 22.17 8.67
C GLU A 148 -15.27 23.55 8.09
N GLY A 149 -14.93 24.53 8.92
CA GLY A 149 -14.50 25.85 8.49
C GLY A 149 -13.29 25.85 7.55
N PHE A 150 -12.47 24.78 7.55
CA PHE A 150 -11.32 24.64 6.67
C PHE A 150 -11.69 24.23 5.22
N LEU A 151 -12.92 23.82 4.95
CA LEU A 151 -13.39 23.63 3.56
C LEU A 151 -13.29 24.90 2.72
N GLN A 152 -13.46 26.08 3.34
CA GLN A 152 -13.38 27.37 2.65
C GLN A 152 -11.97 27.97 2.62
N ARG A 153 -10.99 27.27 3.20
CA ARG A 153 -9.59 27.67 3.28
C ARG A 153 -8.77 27.11 2.13
N TYR A 154 -7.60 27.70 1.92
CA TYR A 154 -6.59 27.22 0.98
C TYR A 154 -5.62 26.26 1.68
N ALA A 155 -4.91 25.42 0.90
CA ALA A 155 -4.01 24.42 1.45
C ALA A 155 -2.92 24.99 2.37
N PHE A 156 -2.40 26.19 2.09
CA PHE A 156 -1.37 26.83 2.89
C PHE A 156 -1.86 27.34 4.27
N GLU A 157 -3.18 27.44 4.46
CA GLU A 157 -3.79 27.83 5.74
C GLU A 157 -3.98 26.62 6.68
N LEU A 158 -3.73 25.38 6.21
CA LEU A 158 -3.84 24.14 6.96
C LEU A 158 -2.45 23.69 7.47
N SER A 159 -2.40 23.09 8.67
CA SER A 159 -1.19 22.39 9.13
C SER A 159 -0.88 21.17 8.24
N GLY A 160 0.35 20.63 8.33
CA GLY A 160 0.75 19.43 7.58
C GLY A 160 -0.20 18.25 7.82
N GLY A 161 -0.50 17.96 9.08
CA GLY A 161 -1.42 16.88 9.45
C GLY A 161 -2.86 17.12 8.97
N MET A 162 -3.32 18.39 8.95
CA MET A 162 -4.65 18.72 8.40
C MET A 162 -4.68 18.54 6.88
N ARG A 163 -3.63 18.94 6.16
CA ARG A 163 -3.50 18.69 4.71
C ARG A 163 -3.50 17.22 4.40
N GLN A 164 -2.78 16.42 5.19
CA GLN A 164 -2.76 14.97 5.01
C GLN A 164 -4.15 14.36 5.23
N ARG A 165 -4.86 14.76 6.28
CA ARG A 165 -6.24 14.31 6.54
C ARG A 165 -7.21 14.77 5.45
N ALA A 166 -7.04 15.97 4.91
CA ALA A 166 -7.82 16.44 3.76
C ALA A 166 -7.56 15.61 2.49
N ALA A 167 -6.30 15.19 2.24
CA ALA A 167 -5.97 14.30 1.13
C ALA A 167 -6.58 12.88 1.33
N ILE A 168 -6.61 12.36 2.55
CA ILE A 168 -7.30 11.12 2.90
C ILE A 168 -8.82 11.28 2.68
N ALA A 169 -9.43 12.39 3.13
CA ALA A 169 -10.84 12.70 2.88
C ALA A 169 -11.16 12.73 1.39
N MET A 170 -10.31 13.34 0.57
CA MET A 170 -10.45 13.36 -0.89
C MET A 170 -10.42 11.94 -1.49
N ALA A 171 -9.55 11.06 -1.01
CA ALA A 171 -9.48 9.68 -1.47
C ALA A 171 -10.71 8.85 -1.09
N LEU A 172 -11.38 9.21 0.00
CA LEU A 172 -12.53 8.47 0.55
C LEU A 172 -13.88 9.03 0.13
N VAL A 173 -13.94 10.26 -0.40
CA VAL A 173 -15.20 10.97 -0.65
C VAL A 173 -16.15 10.24 -1.61
N THR A 174 -15.59 9.42 -2.52
CA THR A 174 -16.35 8.58 -3.43
C THR A 174 -16.75 7.23 -2.82
N THR A 175 -16.44 6.98 -1.54
CA THR A 175 -16.67 5.69 -0.86
C THR A 175 -16.15 4.49 -1.68
N PRO A 176 -14.85 4.45 -2.01
CA PRO A 176 -14.29 3.35 -2.80
C PRO A 176 -14.21 2.07 -1.97
N GLU A 177 -14.26 0.92 -2.63
CA GLU A 177 -14.11 -0.40 -1.99
C GLU A 177 -12.69 -0.65 -1.50
N LEU A 178 -11.69 -0.05 -2.19
CA LEU A 178 -10.27 -0.18 -1.89
C LEU A 178 -9.58 1.19 -1.89
N VAL A 179 -8.85 1.50 -0.81
CA VAL A 179 -7.92 2.64 -0.76
C VAL A 179 -6.50 2.14 -0.62
N ILE A 180 -5.63 2.57 -1.52
CA ILE A 180 -4.19 2.34 -1.41
C ILE A 180 -3.54 3.57 -0.78
N LEU A 181 -2.84 3.37 0.32
CA LEU A 181 -2.18 4.42 1.11
C LEU A 181 -0.66 4.21 1.01
N ASP A 182 0.04 5.09 0.31
CA ASP A 182 1.50 4.99 0.14
C ASP A 182 2.21 5.93 1.12
N GLU A 183 2.74 5.36 2.20
CA GLU A 183 3.40 6.09 3.29
C GLU A 183 2.60 7.30 3.81
N PRO A 184 1.34 7.11 4.23
CA PRO A 184 0.43 8.22 4.55
C PRO A 184 0.86 9.07 5.74
N THR A 185 1.84 8.63 6.52
CA THR A 185 2.34 9.31 7.72
C THR A 185 3.77 9.84 7.56
N SER A 186 4.40 9.65 6.40
CA SER A 186 5.74 10.14 6.15
C SER A 186 5.85 11.66 6.30
N ALA A 187 6.96 12.13 6.84
CA ALA A 187 7.25 13.55 7.11
C ALA A 187 6.31 14.24 8.13
N LEU A 188 5.63 13.49 8.98
CA LEU A 188 4.83 13.99 10.09
C LEU A 188 5.47 13.63 11.43
N ASP A 189 5.19 14.43 12.46
CA ASP A 189 5.60 14.12 13.83
C ASP A 189 4.83 12.92 14.40
N VAL A 190 5.37 12.28 15.44
CA VAL A 190 4.85 11.03 16.02
C VAL A 190 3.39 11.16 16.50
N LEU A 191 3.01 12.28 17.08
CA LEU A 191 1.63 12.50 17.54
C LEU A 191 0.66 12.62 16.38
N THR A 192 1.07 13.33 15.34
CA THR A 192 0.27 13.47 14.11
C THR A 192 0.15 12.12 13.38
N GLN A 193 1.21 11.31 13.34
CA GLN A 193 1.16 9.94 12.80
C GLN A 193 0.13 9.08 13.54
N ALA A 194 0.22 9.00 14.87
CA ALA A 194 -0.74 8.26 15.70
C ALA A 194 -2.20 8.72 15.45
N ASN A 195 -2.41 10.04 15.35
CA ASN A 195 -3.74 10.58 15.05
C ASN A 195 -4.26 10.16 13.66
N ILE A 196 -3.39 10.05 12.63
CA ILE A 196 -3.80 9.57 11.29
C ILE A 196 -4.17 8.09 11.35
N PHE A 197 -3.41 7.25 12.06
CA PHE A 197 -3.78 5.84 12.24
C PHE A 197 -5.10 5.66 12.97
N ASN A 198 -5.35 6.45 14.02
CA ASN A 198 -6.65 6.46 14.72
C ASN A 198 -7.80 6.86 13.78
N VAL A 199 -7.60 7.86 12.92
CA VAL A 199 -8.57 8.27 11.90
C VAL A 199 -8.82 7.12 10.91
N LEU A 200 -7.78 6.48 10.38
CA LEU A 200 -7.93 5.35 9.44
C LEU A 200 -8.66 4.17 10.09
N LYS A 201 -8.37 3.87 11.36
CA LYS A 201 -9.06 2.84 12.14
C LYS A 201 -10.54 3.17 12.32
N HIS A 202 -10.85 4.40 12.74
CA HIS A 202 -12.23 4.86 12.90
C HIS A 202 -13.00 4.82 11.57
N ILE A 203 -12.39 5.22 10.46
CA ILE A 203 -12.99 5.14 9.13
C ILE A 203 -13.26 3.69 8.77
N LYS A 204 -12.30 2.77 9.01
CA LYS A 204 -12.46 1.35 8.73
C LYS A 204 -13.63 0.71 9.51
N GLU A 205 -13.87 1.16 10.75
CA GLU A 205 -14.98 0.70 11.59
C GLU A 205 -16.36 1.21 11.09
N ASN A 206 -16.39 2.37 10.41
CA ASN A 206 -17.62 3.04 10.00
C ASN A 206 -17.90 2.93 8.49
N MET A 207 -16.91 2.55 7.69
CA MET A 207 -17.02 2.39 6.25
C MET A 207 -16.50 1.01 5.86
N GLU A 208 -17.22 0.29 5.00
CA GLU A 208 -16.81 -1.01 4.48
C GLU A 208 -15.71 -0.87 3.41
N THR A 209 -14.61 -0.17 3.75
CA THR A 209 -13.49 0.09 2.85
C THR A 209 -12.29 -0.78 3.21
N SER A 210 -11.72 -1.44 2.22
CA SER A 210 -10.49 -2.22 2.37
C SER A 210 -9.26 -1.34 2.15
N TYR A 211 -8.13 -1.69 2.78
CA TYR A 211 -6.90 -0.91 2.69
C TYR A 211 -5.71 -1.74 2.22
N ILE A 212 -4.90 -1.16 1.33
CA ILE A 212 -3.50 -1.54 1.15
C ILE A 212 -2.66 -0.39 1.73
N LEU A 213 -2.04 -0.62 2.88
CA LEU A 213 -1.17 0.35 3.53
C LEU A 213 0.28 0.01 3.24
N ILE A 214 0.97 0.85 2.48
CA ILE A 214 2.40 0.76 2.25
C ILE A 214 3.10 1.64 3.29
N THR A 215 3.97 1.05 4.09
CA THR A 215 4.72 1.77 5.11
C THR A 215 6.04 1.07 5.42
N HIS A 216 6.97 1.82 6.01
CA HIS A 216 8.16 1.29 6.66
C HIS A 216 8.06 1.32 8.20
N ASP A 217 6.99 1.91 8.74
CA ASP A 217 6.71 1.93 10.17
C ASP A 217 5.93 0.68 10.58
N ILE A 218 6.67 -0.30 11.09
CA ILE A 218 6.12 -1.60 11.50
C ILE A 218 5.29 -1.46 12.78
N ALA A 219 5.71 -0.60 13.70
CA ALA A 219 5.08 -0.48 15.03
C ALA A 219 3.65 0.05 14.90
N THR A 220 3.47 1.19 14.26
CA THR A 220 2.15 1.81 14.11
C THR A 220 1.26 1.05 13.12
N SER A 221 1.83 0.39 12.11
CA SER A 221 1.06 -0.40 11.16
C SER A 221 0.37 -1.61 11.78
N SER A 222 0.92 -2.14 12.88
CA SER A 222 0.35 -3.30 13.58
C SER A 222 -1.07 -3.07 14.11
N GLU A 223 -1.45 -1.81 14.37
CA GLU A 223 -2.77 -1.46 14.88
C GLU A 223 -3.89 -1.56 13.82
N LEU A 224 -3.54 -1.39 12.54
CA LEU A 224 -4.49 -1.44 11.43
C LEU A 224 -4.45 -2.77 10.68
N ALA A 225 -3.30 -3.48 10.71
CA ALA A 225 -3.05 -4.68 9.93
C ALA A 225 -3.93 -5.86 10.35
N GLN A 226 -4.63 -6.45 9.40
CA GLN A 226 -5.22 -7.78 9.53
C GLN A 226 -4.35 -8.82 8.80
N LYS A 227 -3.67 -8.40 7.73
CA LYS A 227 -2.72 -9.20 6.98
C LYS A 227 -1.45 -8.39 6.73
N VAL A 228 -0.31 -9.04 6.72
CA VAL A 228 0.99 -8.43 6.40
C VAL A 228 1.57 -9.12 5.17
N ALA A 229 1.98 -8.33 4.20
CA ALA A 229 2.71 -8.75 3.00
C ALA A 229 4.11 -8.12 3.02
N VAL A 230 5.15 -8.92 2.96
CA VAL A 230 6.53 -8.43 2.98
C VAL A 230 7.12 -8.48 1.58
N MET A 231 7.59 -7.32 1.12
CA MET A 231 8.21 -7.16 -0.19
C MET A 231 9.72 -6.97 -0.07
N TYR A 232 10.48 -7.75 -0.83
CA TYR A 232 11.93 -7.64 -0.91
C TYR A 232 12.40 -7.69 -2.37
N ALA A 233 13.14 -6.69 -2.79
CA ALA A 233 13.76 -6.61 -4.11
C ALA A 233 12.79 -6.98 -5.28
N GLY A 234 11.59 -6.42 -5.29
CA GLY A 234 10.59 -6.61 -6.36
C GLY A 234 9.68 -7.82 -6.19
N GLN A 235 9.87 -8.66 -5.18
CA GLN A 235 9.09 -9.88 -4.94
C GLN A 235 8.38 -9.87 -3.59
N MET A 236 7.22 -10.55 -3.51
CA MET A 236 6.63 -10.91 -2.22
C MET A 236 7.37 -12.10 -1.64
N VAL A 237 7.88 -11.94 -0.41
CA VAL A 237 8.66 -12.99 0.28
C VAL A 237 7.89 -13.66 1.40
N GLU A 238 6.91 -12.97 1.98
CA GLU A 238 6.01 -13.53 2.99
C GLU A 238 4.66 -12.83 2.95
N ILE A 239 3.56 -13.59 3.13
CA ILE A 239 2.21 -13.09 3.36
C ILE A 239 1.62 -13.90 4.51
N SER A 240 1.23 -13.22 5.58
CA SER A 240 0.74 -13.82 6.81
C SER A 240 -0.41 -13.00 7.38
N ASP A 241 -1.28 -13.61 8.17
CA ASP A 241 -2.13 -12.87 9.09
C ASP A 241 -1.26 -12.06 10.06
N ALA A 242 -1.75 -10.90 10.50
CA ALA A 242 -0.95 -9.98 11.29
C ALA A 242 -0.52 -10.58 12.66
N PRO A 243 -1.38 -11.24 13.44
CA PRO A 243 -0.97 -11.87 14.70
C PRO A 243 0.19 -12.86 14.52
N SER A 244 0.09 -13.75 13.54
CA SER A 244 1.16 -14.73 13.24
C SER A 244 2.45 -14.05 12.79
N PHE A 245 2.35 -13.01 11.94
CA PHE A 245 3.52 -12.27 11.48
C PHE A 245 4.27 -11.59 12.63
N PHE A 246 3.57 -10.85 13.49
CA PHE A 246 4.20 -10.12 14.58
C PHE A 246 4.71 -11.04 15.70
N HIS A 247 4.16 -12.25 15.84
CA HIS A 247 4.62 -13.22 16.80
C HIS A 247 5.81 -14.05 16.29
N MET A 248 5.70 -14.64 15.08
CA MET A 248 6.69 -15.56 14.52
C MET A 248 6.70 -15.48 12.99
N PRO A 249 7.37 -14.47 12.38
CA PRO A 249 7.53 -14.39 10.94
C PRO A 249 8.33 -15.58 10.39
N LEU A 250 7.95 -16.03 9.20
CA LEU A 250 8.55 -17.23 8.59
C LEU A 250 9.83 -16.92 7.81
N HIS A 251 9.81 -15.88 6.99
CA HIS A 251 10.97 -15.57 6.15
C HIS A 251 12.09 -14.90 6.96
N PRO A 252 13.37 -15.32 6.79
CA PRO A 252 14.50 -14.71 7.51
C PRO A 252 14.63 -13.20 7.37
N TYR A 253 14.25 -12.64 6.22
CA TYR A 253 14.16 -11.19 6.03
C TYR A 253 13.09 -10.55 6.93
N SER A 254 11.90 -11.15 7.01
CA SER A 254 10.82 -10.68 7.87
C SER A 254 11.21 -10.72 9.35
N GLN A 255 11.93 -11.77 9.77
CA GLN A 255 12.47 -11.89 11.14
C GLN A 255 13.44 -10.76 11.45
N LYS A 256 14.38 -10.49 10.55
CA LYS A 256 15.34 -9.39 10.68
C LYS A 256 14.63 -8.02 10.67
N LEU A 257 13.66 -7.84 9.77
CA LEU A 257 12.88 -6.62 9.67
C LEU A 257 12.14 -6.31 10.97
N LEU A 258 11.49 -7.30 11.57
CA LEU A 258 10.78 -7.16 12.84
C LEU A 258 11.74 -6.95 14.03
N ASN A 259 12.90 -7.61 14.03
CA ASN A 259 13.92 -7.48 15.08
C ASN A 259 14.68 -6.13 15.00
N SER A 260 14.62 -5.42 13.88
CA SER A 260 15.23 -4.08 13.75
C SER A 260 14.39 -2.96 14.40
N VAL A 261 13.14 -3.25 14.78
CA VAL A 261 12.27 -2.28 15.47
C VAL A 261 12.66 -2.21 16.94
N PRO A 262 13.02 -1.01 17.46
CA PRO A 262 13.31 -0.84 18.88
C PRO A 262 12.09 -1.21 19.74
N ARG A 263 12.30 -1.99 20.79
CA ARG A 263 11.24 -2.30 21.78
C ARG A 263 11.38 -1.37 22.97
N LEU A 264 10.27 -0.80 23.44
CA LEU A 264 10.27 0.08 24.62
C LEU A 264 10.66 -0.65 25.90
N HIS A 265 10.47 -1.98 25.95
CA HIS A 265 10.80 -2.83 27.10
C HIS A 265 11.52 -4.09 26.61
N GLY A 266 12.70 -4.37 27.17
CA GLY A 266 13.52 -5.56 26.93
C GLY A 266 14.99 -5.23 26.72
N ASP A 267 15.87 -6.11 27.19
CA ASP A 267 17.34 -5.98 27.08
C ASP A 267 17.90 -6.39 25.71
N LYS A 268 17.02 -6.69 24.73
CA LYS A 268 17.47 -7.13 23.41
C LYS A 268 17.77 -5.93 22.52
N GLU A 269 19.02 -5.76 22.18
CA GLU A 269 19.46 -4.75 21.21
C GLU A 269 18.81 -5.00 19.83
N PRO A 270 18.46 -3.94 19.08
CA PRO A 270 17.94 -4.07 17.71
C PRO A 270 18.96 -4.80 16.82
N ASP A 271 18.48 -5.82 16.10
CA ASP A 271 19.31 -6.60 15.19
C ASP A 271 19.19 -6.03 13.76
N PHE A 272 20.14 -5.21 13.37
CA PHE A 272 20.13 -4.55 12.07
C PHE A 272 20.43 -5.52 10.92
N ILE A 273 19.76 -5.29 9.78
CA ILE A 273 20.00 -6.05 8.56
C ILE A 273 21.29 -5.53 7.91
N VAL A 274 22.37 -6.31 8.02
CA VAL A 274 23.68 -5.94 7.48
C VAL A 274 23.67 -5.92 5.95
N GLY A 275 24.39 -4.98 5.34
CA GLY A 275 24.54 -4.83 3.89
C GLY A 275 23.40 -4.06 3.23
N GLN A 276 23.50 -3.88 1.92
CA GLN A 276 22.52 -3.16 1.10
C GLN A 276 21.57 -4.12 0.38
N PRO A 277 20.29 -3.74 0.15
CA PRO A 277 19.41 -4.48 -0.73
C PRO A 277 20.04 -4.65 -2.12
N PRO A 278 19.78 -5.76 -2.82
CA PRO A 278 20.30 -5.94 -4.18
C PRO A 278 19.69 -4.92 -5.14
N SER A 279 20.45 -4.58 -6.16
CA SER A 279 19.96 -3.71 -7.23
C SER A 279 18.82 -4.38 -7.99
N LEU A 280 17.71 -3.67 -8.21
CA LEU A 280 16.60 -4.11 -9.05
C LEU A 280 16.97 -4.13 -10.54
N LEU A 281 18.09 -3.51 -10.92
CA LEU A 281 18.64 -3.52 -12.28
C LEU A 281 19.24 -4.89 -12.61
N SER A 282 19.88 -5.54 -11.65
CA SER A 282 20.52 -6.85 -11.77
C SER A 282 20.27 -7.66 -10.51
N PRO A 283 19.01 -8.09 -10.26
CA PRO A 283 18.72 -8.89 -9.09
C PRO A 283 19.52 -10.20 -9.17
N PRO A 284 20.01 -10.72 -8.01
CA PRO A 284 20.79 -11.95 -8.01
C PRO A 284 19.97 -13.13 -8.51
N THR A 285 20.62 -14.08 -9.15
CA THR A 285 20.03 -15.39 -9.44
C THR A 285 19.70 -16.12 -8.14
N GLY A 286 18.63 -16.90 -8.11
CA GLY A 286 18.19 -17.61 -6.92
C GLY A 286 17.49 -16.71 -5.90
N CYS A 287 17.57 -17.08 -4.62
CA CYS A 287 16.95 -16.31 -3.54
C CYS A 287 17.56 -14.89 -3.47
N ARG A 288 16.73 -13.86 -3.62
CA ARG A 288 17.20 -12.46 -3.62
C ARG A 288 17.78 -12.00 -2.29
N PHE A 289 17.37 -12.64 -1.20
CA PHE A 289 17.89 -12.33 0.15
C PHE A 289 19.17 -13.10 0.52
N LYS A 290 19.61 -14.08 -0.28
CA LYS A 290 20.70 -15.01 0.06
C LYS A 290 22.00 -14.34 0.54
N ALA A 291 22.38 -13.19 -0.01
CA ALA A 291 23.61 -12.48 0.38
C ALA A 291 23.54 -11.89 1.79
N ARG A 292 22.35 -11.68 2.34
CA ARG A 292 22.09 -11.08 3.66
C ARG A 292 21.45 -12.06 4.64
N CYS A 293 21.19 -13.31 4.19
CA CYS A 293 20.50 -14.33 4.97
C CYS A 293 21.47 -15.07 5.89
N PRO A 294 21.23 -15.09 7.21
CA PRO A 294 22.07 -15.84 8.15
C PRO A 294 21.90 -17.38 8.00
N PHE A 295 20.85 -17.82 7.32
CA PHE A 295 20.52 -19.24 7.12
C PHE A 295 20.77 -19.72 5.68
N ARG A 296 21.62 -18.99 4.91
CA ARG A 296 21.93 -19.36 3.53
C ARG A 296 22.54 -20.76 3.43
N PHE A 297 22.08 -21.52 2.44
CA PHE A 297 22.64 -22.82 2.09
C PHE A 297 22.60 -23.01 0.56
N GLU A 298 23.13 -24.13 0.05
CA GLU A 298 23.34 -24.37 -1.37
C GLU A 298 22.08 -24.17 -2.24
N LYS A 299 20.93 -24.66 -1.79
CA LYS A 299 19.67 -24.54 -2.53
C LYS A 299 19.21 -23.10 -2.75
N CYS A 300 19.72 -22.14 -1.95
CA CYS A 300 19.42 -20.71 -2.13
C CYS A 300 20.02 -20.13 -3.42
N GLU A 301 20.91 -20.84 -4.11
CA GLU A 301 21.38 -20.47 -5.44
C GLU A 301 20.30 -20.65 -6.54
N GLN A 302 19.21 -21.35 -6.22
CA GLN A 302 18.01 -21.46 -7.02
C GLN A 302 16.91 -20.58 -6.43
N GLU A 303 16.03 -20.05 -7.29
CA GLU A 303 14.89 -19.26 -6.84
C GLU A 303 13.89 -20.13 -6.08
N PRO A 304 13.53 -19.78 -4.83
CA PRO A 304 12.54 -20.55 -4.08
C PRO A 304 11.15 -20.33 -4.67
N PRO A 305 10.33 -21.36 -4.83
CA PRO A 305 8.90 -21.19 -5.07
C PRO A 305 8.23 -20.64 -3.80
N THR A 306 6.97 -20.25 -3.93
CA THR A 306 6.16 -19.89 -2.77
C THR A 306 5.58 -21.15 -2.15
N PHE A 307 5.88 -21.38 -0.87
CA PHE A 307 5.32 -22.46 -0.07
C PHE A 307 4.16 -21.97 0.79
N MET A 308 3.21 -22.85 1.04
CA MET A 308 2.18 -22.61 2.06
C MET A 308 2.58 -23.33 3.35
N LYS A 309 2.69 -22.56 4.44
CA LYS A 309 3.04 -23.06 5.77
C LYS A 309 2.07 -22.47 6.80
N ASP A 310 1.29 -23.33 7.46
CA ASP A 310 0.30 -22.95 8.49
C ASP A 310 -0.66 -21.84 8.00
N GLY A 311 -1.16 -21.95 6.75
CA GLY A 311 -2.04 -20.95 6.12
C GLY A 311 -1.36 -19.67 5.64
N ARG A 312 -0.03 -19.57 5.76
CA ARG A 312 0.80 -18.43 5.37
C ARG A 312 1.62 -18.75 4.12
N LEU A 313 1.87 -17.74 3.29
CA LEU A 313 2.69 -17.88 2.09
C LEU A 313 4.12 -17.40 2.39
N VAL A 314 5.12 -18.20 2.03
CA VAL A 314 6.54 -17.86 2.22
C VAL A 314 7.39 -18.32 1.05
N LYS A 315 8.22 -17.42 0.52
CA LYS A 315 9.14 -17.68 -0.59
C LYS A 315 10.55 -17.96 -0.05
N CYS A 316 10.72 -19.12 0.59
CA CYS A 316 11.97 -19.50 1.25
C CYS A 316 12.16 -21.00 1.30
N TRP A 317 13.35 -21.51 0.92
CA TRP A 317 13.70 -22.94 0.94
C TRP A 317 13.75 -23.59 2.34
N LEU A 318 13.78 -22.81 3.41
CA LEU A 318 13.70 -23.35 4.77
C LEU A 318 12.33 -24.00 5.09
N HIS A 319 11.34 -23.77 4.22
CA HIS A 319 9.96 -24.26 4.39
C HIS A 319 9.56 -25.26 3.29
N ALA A 320 10.55 -25.81 2.56
CA ALA A 320 10.38 -26.83 1.51
C ALA A 320 10.01 -28.21 2.09
#